data_181d621466a0e3b98e26108826291955
#
_entry.id   181d621466a0e3b98e26108826291955
#
_cell.length_a   1.000
_cell.length_b   1.000
_cell.length_c   1.000
_cell.angle_alpha   90.00
_cell.angle_beta   90.00
_cell.angle_gamma   90.00
#
_symmetry.space_group_name_H-M   'P 1'
#
loop_
_entity.id
_entity.type
_entity.pdbx_description
1 polymer ?
#
loop_
_entity_poly.entity_id
_entity_poly.type
_entity_poly.pdbx_seq_one_letter_code
_entity_poly.pdbx_strand_id
1 'polypeptide(L)'
;MTDSTASKFYHFKVLLNEFFLDKKKIRSTTDLVKMASHCELKPGVDYAQFHQLYDVAEAALNEFMGNQDIPAFIRNAMVYLQSYAQLLPTFTERSSDKSLFQQFSTPQDIAWVLIQLANIKIDDWVLEPSAGTGSISSLLKKSLANRIIVNEIHPFRNWLLTEQAYHNIFREDAAQIHNLPKFRELVPDKIIMNPPFSRTIQTKAKVDVLAGSKHLLSSYKLLKKGGRLILLINASFNKGSRGYTFFQQNAPDHHLVMNATIDPETFKQKGTHFETRIMVIEKNPEKKIHIPHAEINEDNISEILELNRYNHG
;
A
#
# COMPACT_ATOMS: atom_id res chain seq x y z
N MET A 1 -1.30 20.54 13.07
CA MET A 1 -0.76 19.92 14.30
C MET A 1 0.20 20.91 14.93
N THR A 2 0.17 21.10 16.24
CA THR A 2 1.13 21.96 16.94
C THR A 2 2.48 21.23 17.08
N ASP A 3 3.60 21.98 17.16
CA ASP A 3 4.95 21.40 17.32
C ASP A 3 5.03 20.50 18.56
N SER A 4 4.38 20.88 19.66
CA SER A 4 4.30 20.07 20.89
C SER A 4 3.60 18.73 20.65
N THR A 5 2.53 18.68 19.88
CA THR A 5 1.82 17.43 19.56
C THR A 5 2.62 16.54 18.63
N ALA A 6 3.30 17.14 17.64
CA ALA A 6 4.20 16.41 16.73
C ALA A 6 5.34 15.73 17.52
N SER A 7 5.96 16.44 18.47
CA SER A 7 7.00 15.88 19.34
C SER A 7 6.50 14.68 20.16
N LYS A 8 5.27 14.71 20.67
CA LYS A 8 4.69 13.59 21.43
C LYS A 8 4.47 12.36 20.56
N PHE A 9 3.97 12.54 19.33
CA PHE A 9 3.83 11.43 18.38
C PHE A 9 5.18 10.85 17.96
N TYR A 10 6.20 11.69 17.80
CA TYR A 10 7.56 11.23 17.54
C TYR A 10 8.10 10.36 18.68
N HIS A 11 8.00 10.81 19.93
CA HIS A 11 8.41 10.02 21.11
C HIS A 11 7.64 8.69 21.18
N PHE A 12 6.35 8.70 20.88
CA PHE A 12 5.55 7.49 20.85
C PHE A 12 6.03 6.51 19.76
N LYS A 13 6.37 7.01 18.58
CA LYS A 13 6.95 6.22 17.48
C LYS A 13 8.29 5.58 17.90
N VAL A 14 9.16 6.32 18.59
CA VAL A 14 10.44 5.79 19.12
C VAL A 14 10.17 4.67 20.12
N LEU A 15 9.28 4.86 21.08
CA LEU A 15 8.89 3.84 22.06
C LEU A 15 8.35 2.55 21.35
N LEU A 16 7.56 2.70 20.31
CA LEU A 16 7.04 1.58 19.54
C LEU A 16 8.16 0.82 18.82
N ASN A 17 9.15 1.52 18.27
CA ASN A 17 10.29 0.89 17.62
C ASN A 17 11.11 0.04 18.57
N GLU A 18 11.36 0.51 19.81
CA GLU A 18 12.01 -0.28 20.85
C GLU A 18 11.19 -1.54 21.18
N PHE A 19 9.87 -1.39 21.22
CA PHE A 19 8.95 -2.49 21.49
C PHE A 19 8.99 -3.56 20.39
N PHE A 20 9.11 -3.15 19.14
CA PHE A 20 9.22 -4.07 17.98
C PHE A 20 10.59 -4.76 17.90
N LEU A 21 11.67 -4.09 18.33
CA LEU A 21 13.00 -4.71 18.46
C LEU A 21 12.95 -5.93 19.39
N ASP A 22 12.24 -5.83 20.50
CA ASP A 22 12.05 -6.92 21.45
C ASP A 22 11.00 -7.95 21.01
N LYS A 23 10.41 -7.82 19.81
CA LYS A 23 9.27 -8.63 19.31
C LYS A 23 8.10 -8.70 20.28
N LYS A 24 7.89 -7.66 21.07
CA LYS A 24 6.77 -7.59 22.00
C LYS A 24 5.47 -7.31 21.27
N LYS A 25 4.41 -8.01 21.64
CA LYS A 25 3.08 -7.87 21.04
C LYS A 25 2.23 -6.86 21.81
N ILE A 26 1.66 -5.89 21.11
CA ILE A 26 0.59 -5.02 21.64
C ILE A 26 -0.71 -5.80 21.50
N ARG A 27 -1.28 -6.27 22.61
CA ARG A 27 -2.39 -7.23 22.62
C ARG A 27 -3.74 -6.60 22.35
N SER A 28 -3.89 -5.32 22.70
CA SER A 28 -5.17 -4.62 22.61
C SER A 28 -4.98 -3.14 22.28
N THR A 29 -6.06 -2.53 21.83
CA THR A 29 -6.15 -1.07 21.69
C THR A 29 -5.95 -0.34 23.02
N THR A 30 -6.38 -0.95 24.12
CA THR A 30 -6.15 -0.41 25.48
C THR A 30 -4.65 -0.37 25.82
N ASP A 31 -3.87 -1.39 25.42
CA ASP A 31 -2.42 -1.39 25.64
C ASP A 31 -1.75 -0.29 24.81
N LEU A 32 -2.21 -0.08 23.57
CA LEU A 32 -1.71 1.01 22.72
C LEU A 32 -1.96 2.39 23.37
N VAL A 33 -3.15 2.61 23.91
CA VAL A 33 -3.49 3.84 24.63
C VAL A 33 -2.63 4.02 25.89
N LYS A 34 -2.41 2.96 26.66
CA LYS A 34 -1.52 3.00 27.82
C LYS A 34 -0.09 3.37 27.42
N MET A 35 0.45 2.78 26.37
CA MET A 35 1.77 3.14 25.84
C MET A 35 1.83 4.61 25.41
N ALA A 36 0.85 5.09 24.68
CA ALA A 36 0.75 6.48 24.23
C ALA A 36 0.69 7.47 25.41
N SER A 37 0.06 7.08 26.53
CA SER A 37 -0.03 7.92 27.73
C SER A 37 1.32 8.21 28.37
N HIS A 38 2.32 7.32 28.22
CA HIS A 38 3.69 7.57 28.69
C HIS A 38 4.39 8.67 27.87
N CYS A 39 3.89 8.93 26.65
CA CYS A 39 4.35 10.04 25.82
C CYS A 39 3.42 11.27 25.95
N GLU A 40 2.63 11.36 27.00
CA GLU A 40 1.64 12.43 27.25
C GLU A 40 0.57 12.56 26.14
N LEU A 41 0.41 11.53 25.32
CA LEU A 41 -0.71 11.41 24.40
C LEU A 41 -1.90 10.84 25.16
N LYS A 42 -2.86 11.70 25.47
CA LYS A 42 -4.12 11.29 26.11
C LYS A 42 -5.20 11.37 25.07
N PRO A 43 -5.50 10.28 24.36
CA PRO A 43 -6.68 10.26 23.51
C PRO A 43 -7.87 10.47 24.41
N GLY A 44 -8.56 11.59 24.23
CA GLY A 44 -9.83 11.83 24.86
C GLY A 44 -10.88 10.84 24.38
N VAL A 45 -12.13 11.10 24.67
CA VAL A 45 -13.28 10.35 24.13
C VAL A 45 -13.40 10.52 22.61
N ASP A 46 -12.51 11.35 22.01
CA ASP A 46 -12.50 11.64 20.58
C ASP A 46 -11.88 10.46 19.79
N TYR A 47 -12.74 9.81 19.05
CA TYR A 47 -12.45 8.69 18.19
C TYR A 47 -11.36 8.99 17.13
N ALA A 48 -11.28 10.24 16.66
CA ALA A 48 -10.27 10.67 15.69
C ALA A 48 -8.84 10.58 16.26
N GLN A 49 -8.64 10.94 17.52
CA GLN A 49 -7.33 10.85 18.18
C GLN A 49 -6.89 9.40 18.38
N PHE A 50 -7.83 8.51 18.64
CA PHE A 50 -7.54 7.08 18.76
C PHE A 50 -7.04 6.48 17.42
N HIS A 51 -7.65 6.88 16.31
CA HIS A 51 -7.17 6.47 14.97
C HIS A 51 -5.77 6.95 14.68
N GLN A 52 -5.43 8.17 15.11
CA GLN A 52 -4.08 8.71 14.95
C GLN A 52 -3.04 7.86 15.70
N LEU A 53 -3.35 7.37 16.91
CA LEU A 53 -2.43 6.46 17.61
C LEU A 53 -2.20 5.16 16.85
N TYR A 54 -3.24 4.60 16.25
CA TYR A 54 -3.10 3.39 15.45
C TYR A 54 -2.31 3.66 14.16
N ASP A 55 -2.57 4.77 13.49
CA ASP A 55 -1.81 5.19 12.30
C ASP A 55 -0.31 5.38 12.64
N VAL A 56 0.02 5.95 13.81
CA VAL A 56 1.42 6.06 14.29
C VAL A 56 2.02 4.68 14.53
N ALA A 57 1.30 3.78 15.19
CA ALA A 57 1.79 2.44 15.47
C ALA A 57 2.02 1.63 14.19
N GLU A 58 1.12 1.74 13.24
CA GLU A 58 1.25 1.09 11.94
C GLU A 58 2.41 1.70 11.13
N ALA A 59 2.55 3.03 11.10
CA ALA A 59 3.67 3.69 10.43
C ALA A 59 5.03 3.33 11.07
N ALA A 60 5.09 3.25 12.41
CA ALA A 60 6.27 2.80 13.13
C ALA A 60 6.65 1.36 12.76
N LEU A 61 5.68 0.45 12.73
CA LEU A 61 5.92 -0.94 12.32
C LEU A 61 6.39 -1.03 10.85
N ASN A 62 5.77 -0.28 9.95
CA ASN A 62 6.14 -0.24 8.55
C ASN A 62 7.58 0.25 8.37
N GLU A 63 7.94 1.35 9.03
CA GLU A 63 9.32 1.88 9.00
C GLU A 63 10.31 0.91 9.63
N PHE A 64 9.96 0.31 10.78
CA PHE A 64 10.79 -0.72 11.40
C PHE A 64 11.06 -1.86 10.42
N MET A 65 10.04 -2.40 9.76
CA MET A 65 10.17 -3.48 8.78
C MET A 65 10.99 -3.05 7.55
N GLY A 66 10.83 -1.82 7.08
CA GLY A 66 11.63 -1.25 6.00
C GLY A 66 13.12 -1.15 6.31
N ASN A 67 13.52 -1.22 7.57
CA ASN A 67 14.92 -1.20 8.03
C ASN A 67 15.48 -2.60 8.34
N GLN A 68 14.64 -3.65 8.38
CA GLN A 68 15.10 -5.02 8.67
C GLN A 68 15.66 -5.72 7.43
N ASP A 69 16.51 -6.72 7.64
CA ASP A 69 16.95 -7.62 6.59
C ASP A 69 15.85 -8.67 6.32
N ILE A 70 15.27 -8.60 5.14
CA ILE A 70 14.20 -9.51 4.72
C ILE A 70 14.82 -10.74 4.06
N PRO A 71 14.41 -11.97 4.43
CA PRO A 71 14.90 -13.18 3.81
C PRO A 71 14.75 -13.16 2.28
N ALA A 72 15.76 -13.65 1.56
CA ALA A 72 15.77 -13.63 0.09
C ALA A 72 14.70 -14.55 -0.53
N PHE A 73 14.42 -15.71 0.10
CA PHE A 73 13.39 -16.64 -0.37
C PHE A 73 12.01 -16.14 0.00
N ILE A 74 11.11 -16.04 -1.00
CA ILE A 74 9.80 -15.43 -0.83
C ILE A 74 8.96 -16.04 0.30
N ARG A 75 8.93 -17.36 0.44
CA ARG A 75 8.18 -18.02 1.52
C ARG A 75 8.72 -17.63 2.90
N ASN A 76 10.04 -17.59 3.06
CA ASN A 76 10.67 -17.17 4.31
C ASN A 76 10.40 -15.68 4.60
N ALA A 77 10.45 -14.85 3.57
CA ALA A 77 10.11 -13.43 3.67
C ALA A 77 8.65 -13.24 4.13
N MET A 78 7.70 -13.96 3.54
CA MET A 78 6.28 -13.89 3.93
C MET A 78 6.09 -14.29 5.40
N VAL A 79 6.61 -15.45 5.82
CA VAL A 79 6.53 -15.90 7.23
C VAL A 79 7.17 -14.87 8.18
N TYR A 80 8.33 -14.33 7.80
CA TYR A 80 9.03 -13.31 8.56
C TYR A 80 8.17 -12.04 8.73
N LEU A 81 7.62 -11.51 7.63
CA LEU A 81 6.79 -10.31 7.63
C LEU A 81 5.47 -10.52 8.38
N GLN A 82 4.83 -11.67 8.24
CA GLN A 82 3.64 -12.05 8.99
C GLN A 82 3.89 -12.09 10.49
N SER A 83 5.08 -12.57 10.92
CA SER A 83 5.42 -12.62 12.34
C SER A 83 5.44 -11.23 13.00
N TYR A 84 5.83 -10.19 12.25
CA TYR A 84 5.78 -8.81 12.75
C TYR A 84 4.41 -8.17 12.60
N ALA A 85 3.66 -8.48 11.55
CA ALA A 85 2.29 -8.00 11.38
C ALA A 85 1.38 -8.33 12.58
N GLN A 86 1.67 -9.44 13.27
CA GLN A 86 0.95 -9.88 14.46
C GLN A 86 1.30 -9.10 15.74
N LEU A 87 2.33 -8.24 15.71
CA LEU A 87 2.71 -7.44 16.87
C LEU A 87 1.73 -6.32 17.18
N LEU A 88 0.95 -5.88 16.19
CA LEU A 88 -0.14 -4.92 16.38
C LEU A 88 -1.49 -5.63 16.51
N PRO A 89 -2.41 -5.10 17.35
CA PRO A 89 -3.76 -5.62 17.44
C PRO A 89 -4.50 -5.41 16.11
N THR A 90 -5.40 -6.34 15.78
CA THR A 90 -6.31 -6.17 14.66
C THR A 90 -7.29 -5.04 14.97
N PHE A 91 -7.31 -4.01 14.14
CA PHE A 91 -8.23 -2.91 14.29
C PHE A 91 -9.51 -3.17 13.48
N THR A 92 -10.55 -3.66 14.14
CA THR A 92 -11.81 -4.06 13.50
C THR A 92 -12.86 -2.97 13.45
N GLU A 93 -12.69 -1.88 14.21
CA GLU A 93 -13.70 -0.82 14.26
C GLU A 93 -13.71 0.04 12.99
N ARG A 94 -14.92 0.24 12.46
CA ARG A 94 -15.18 1.09 11.30
C ARG A 94 -15.35 2.54 11.77
N SER A 95 -14.34 3.38 11.62
CA SER A 95 -14.51 4.81 11.79
C SER A 95 -15.23 5.44 10.61
N SER A 96 -15.82 6.63 10.84
CA SER A 96 -16.32 7.50 9.78
C SER A 96 -15.24 7.76 8.71
N ASP A 97 -13.98 7.95 9.12
CA ASP A 97 -12.86 8.21 8.23
C ASP A 97 -12.44 6.94 7.45
N LYS A 98 -12.37 5.76 8.07
CA LYS A 98 -12.16 4.50 7.35
C LYS A 98 -13.28 4.23 6.35
N SER A 99 -14.52 4.53 6.71
CA SER A 99 -15.65 4.37 5.78
C SER A 99 -15.67 5.46 4.70
N LEU A 100 -15.16 6.66 5.01
CA LEU A 100 -15.11 7.79 4.07
C LEU A 100 -13.98 7.60 3.05
N PHE A 101 -12.79 7.15 3.49
CA PHE A 101 -11.60 7.00 2.65
C PHE A 101 -11.34 5.56 2.23
N GLN A 102 -12.08 4.58 2.76
CA GLN A 102 -11.85 3.12 2.59
C GLN A 102 -10.38 2.73 2.75
N GLN A 103 -9.78 3.23 3.81
CA GLN A 103 -8.35 3.11 4.07
C GLN A 103 -8.05 1.75 4.69
N PHE A 104 -7.75 0.78 3.85
CA PHE A 104 -7.25 -0.53 4.26
C PHE A 104 -5.75 -0.57 4.02
N SER A 105 -5.00 -0.76 5.09
CA SER A 105 -3.55 -0.93 4.97
C SER A 105 -3.22 -2.25 4.30
N THR A 106 -2.25 -2.23 3.41
CA THR A 106 -1.74 -3.46 2.77
C THR A 106 -0.95 -4.27 3.81
N PRO A 107 -1.24 -5.56 4.03
CA PRO A 107 -0.38 -6.42 4.83
C PRO A 107 1.06 -6.44 4.31
N GLN A 108 2.06 -6.48 5.18
CA GLN A 108 3.46 -6.36 4.79
C GLN A 108 3.93 -7.52 3.89
N ASP A 109 3.44 -8.73 4.11
CA ASP A 109 3.70 -9.90 3.26
C ASP A 109 3.15 -9.71 1.85
N ILE A 110 1.91 -9.17 1.72
CA ILE A 110 1.34 -8.79 0.42
C ILE A 110 2.12 -7.65 -0.20
N ALA A 111 2.45 -6.61 0.55
CA ALA A 111 3.25 -5.50 0.05
C ALA A 111 4.57 -6.01 -0.55
N TRP A 112 5.19 -6.99 0.09
CA TRP A 112 6.41 -7.62 -0.43
C TRP A 112 6.16 -8.39 -1.74
N VAL A 113 5.06 -9.13 -1.84
CA VAL A 113 4.66 -9.81 -3.10
C VAL A 113 4.46 -8.80 -4.22
N LEU A 114 3.76 -7.68 -3.95
CA LEU A 114 3.56 -6.62 -4.96
C LEU A 114 4.90 -6.06 -5.46
N ILE A 115 5.84 -5.82 -4.54
CA ILE A 115 7.19 -5.33 -4.87
C ILE A 115 7.96 -6.34 -5.74
N GLN A 116 7.90 -7.64 -5.40
CA GLN A 116 8.55 -8.68 -6.20
C GLN A 116 7.93 -8.80 -7.62
N LEU A 117 6.62 -8.65 -7.73
CA LEU A 117 5.91 -8.66 -9.03
C LEU A 117 6.25 -7.44 -9.89
N ALA A 118 6.65 -6.33 -9.30
CA ALA A 118 7.03 -5.13 -10.04
C ALA A 118 8.34 -5.30 -10.83
N ASN A 119 9.17 -6.30 -10.48
CA ASN A 119 10.47 -6.56 -11.13
C ASN A 119 11.31 -5.28 -11.27
N ILE A 120 11.57 -4.64 -10.13
CA ILE A 120 12.22 -3.33 -10.04
C ILE A 120 13.70 -3.45 -10.40
N LYS A 121 14.18 -2.58 -11.26
CA LYS A 121 15.58 -2.44 -11.68
C LYS A 121 16.26 -1.26 -10.97
N ILE A 122 17.59 -1.22 -11.02
CA ILE A 122 18.41 -0.25 -10.26
C ILE A 122 18.12 1.21 -10.59
N ASP A 123 17.70 1.50 -11.82
CA ASP A 123 17.42 2.88 -12.28
C ASP A 123 15.94 3.23 -12.26
N ASP A 124 15.08 2.31 -11.81
CA ASP A 124 13.63 2.52 -11.83
C ASP A 124 13.18 3.59 -10.83
N TRP A 125 12.27 4.42 -11.28
CA TRP A 125 11.48 5.31 -10.44
C TRP A 125 10.17 4.63 -10.11
N VAL A 126 9.86 4.52 -8.82
CA VAL A 126 8.67 3.84 -8.33
C VAL A 126 7.73 4.85 -7.70
N LEU A 127 6.47 4.86 -8.13
CA LEU A 127 5.41 5.69 -7.56
C LEU A 127 4.43 4.81 -6.77
N GLU A 128 4.17 5.18 -5.53
CA GLU A 128 3.02 4.73 -4.75
C GLU A 128 2.02 5.88 -4.61
N PRO A 129 0.89 5.87 -5.36
CA PRO A 129 -0.03 7.01 -5.45
C PRO A 129 -1.00 7.14 -4.27
N SER A 130 -1.07 6.17 -3.37
CA SER A 130 -1.97 6.13 -2.20
C SER A 130 -1.28 5.37 -1.07
N ALA A 131 -0.28 6.00 -0.45
CA ALA A 131 0.69 5.30 0.41
C ALA A 131 0.15 4.94 1.81
N GLY A 132 -0.93 5.59 2.28
CA GLY A 132 -1.44 5.34 3.62
C GLY A 132 -0.40 5.63 4.69
N THR A 133 -0.14 4.64 5.54
CA THR A 133 0.90 4.67 6.59
C THR A 133 2.27 4.15 6.11
N GLY A 134 2.41 3.86 4.81
CA GLY A 134 3.70 3.50 4.20
C GLY A 134 4.02 2.00 4.16
N SER A 135 3.02 1.12 4.15
CA SER A 135 3.25 -0.32 4.15
C SER A 135 4.05 -0.81 2.93
N ILE A 136 3.71 -0.33 1.73
CA ILE A 136 4.44 -0.67 0.50
C ILE A 136 5.72 0.15 0.43
N SER A 137 5.64 1.46 0.59
CA SER A 137 6.77 2.38 0.41
C SER A 137 7.92 2.13 1.38
N SER A 138 7.66 1.71 2.62
CA SER A 138 8.72 1.35 3.57
C SER A 138 9.51 0.12 3.09
N LEU A 139 8.83 -0.90 2.58
CA LEU A 139 9.47 -2.11 2.05
C LEU A 139 10.14 -1.86 0.68
N LEU A 140 9.68 -0.88 -0.09
CA LEU A 140 10.34 -0.46 -1.33
C LEU A 140 11.79 -0.02 -1.12
N LYS A 141 12.15 0.49 0.06
CA LYS A 141 13.53 0.83 0.42
C LYS A 141 14.49 -0.36 0.36
N LYS A 142 13.98 -1.60 0.38
CA LYS A 142 14.74 -2.85 0.23
C LYS A 142 14.82 -3.32 -1.22
N SER A 143 14.17 -2.63 -2.14
CA SER A 143 14.25 -2.91 -3.58
C SER A 143 15.44 -2.19 -4.23
N LEU A 144 15.63 -2.43 -5.52
CA LEU A 144 16.64 -1.76 -6.33
C LEU A 144 16.20 -0.37 -6.81
N ALA A 145 15.05 0.13 -6.37
CA ALA A 145 14.49 1.40 -6.84
C ALA A 145 15.47 2.57 -6.62
N ASN A 146 15.78 3.30 -7.69
CA ASN A 146 16.59 4.51 -7.61
C ASN A 146 15.85 5.64 -6.89
N ARG A 147 14.55 5.79 -7.19
CA ARG A 147 13.70 6.81 -6.55
C ARG A 147 12.37 6.25 -6.14
N ILE A 148 11.99 6.52 -4.89
CA ILE A 148 10.69 6.19 -4.33
C ILE A 148 9.90 7.48 -4.16
N ILE A 149 8.76 7.55 -4.83
CA ILE A 149 7.85 8.69 -4.86
C ILE A 149 6.56 8.24 -4.20
N VAL A 150 6.10 8.96 -3.20
CA VAL A 150 4.88 8.64 -2.46
C VAL A 150 3.87 9.78 -2.52
N ASN A 151 2.59 9.44 -2.57
CA ASN A 151 1.49 10.38 -2.45
C ASN A 151 0.47 9.86 -1.44
N GLU A 152 0.05 10.71 -0.52
CA GLU A 152 -1.00 10.41 0.46
C GLU A 152 -1.84 11.66 0.73
N ILE A 153 -3.13 11.57 0.49
CA ILE A 153 -4.04 12.73 0.60
C ILE A 153 -4.35 13.11 2.05
N HIS A 154 -4.37 12.13 2.96
CA HIS A 154 -4.72 12.37 4.36
C HIS A 154 -3.61 13.14 5.07
N PRO A 155 -3.87 14.34 5.64
CA PRO A 155 -2.82 15.22 6.17
C PRO A 155 -1.94 14.56 7.23
N PHE A 156 -2.55 13.82 8.15
CA PHE A 156 -1.82 13.17 9.25
C PHE A 156 -0.94 12.02 8.76
N ARG A 157 -1.45 11.16 7.87
CA ARG A 157 -0.67 10.06 7.28
C ARG A 157 0.44 10.58 6.37
N ASN A 158 0.16 11.63 5.59
CA ASN A 158 1.19 12.29 4.80
C ASN A 158 2.31 12.82 5.71
N TRP A 159 1.97 13.43 6.86
CA TRP A 159 2.97 13.86 7.84
C TRP A 159 3.80 12.68 8.37
N LEU A 160 3.19 11.52 8.69
CA LEU A 160 3.94 10.32 9.11
C LEU A 160 4.95 9.83 8.07
N LEU A 161 4.67 10.07 6.78
CA LEU A 161 5.59 9.73 5.70
C LEU A 161 6.74 10.73 5.57
N THR A 162 6.58 12.00 5.99
CA THR A 162 7.63 13.03 5.89
C THR A 162 8.86 12.73 6.76
N GLU A 163 8.67 11.96 7.82
CA GLU A 163 9.75 11.49 8.70
C GLU A 163 10.59 10.36 8.07
N GLN A 164 10.19 9.88 6.89
CA GLN A 164 10.86 8.80 6.18
C GLN A 164 11.58 9.35 4.94
N ALA A 165 12.75 8.81 4.62
CA ALA A 165 13.59 9.29 3.52
C ALA A 165 13.07 8.84 2.14
N TYR A 166 12.02 9.48 1.64
CA TYR A 166 11.56 9.33 0.26
C TYR A 166 12.05 10.49 -0.61
N HIS A 167 12.20 10.28 -1.93
CA HIS A 167 12.65 11.32 -2.84
C HIS A 167 11.63 12.45 -3.00
N ASN A 168 10.36 12.08 -3.11
CA ASN A 168 9.26 13.03 -3.21
C ASN A 168 8.07 12.52 -2.40
N ILE A 169 7.47 13.43 -1.63
CA ILE A 169 6.24 13.19 -0.88
C ILE A 169 5.22 14.23 -1.31
N PHE A 170 4.09 13.75 -1.83
CA PHE A 170 3.00 14.61 -2.29
C PHE A 170 1.74 14.40 -1.45
N ARG A 171 0.85 15.39 -1.47
CA ARG A 171 -0.46 15.33 -0.81
C ARG A 171 -1.56 15.76 -1.77
N GLU A 172 -1.85 14.89 -2.72
CA GLU A 172 -2.79 15.17 -3.81
C GLU A 172 -3.84 14.08 -3.96
N ASP A 173 -4.98 14.40 -4.57
CA ASP A 173 -5.99 13.40 -4.95
C ASP A 173 -5.45 12.49 -6.05
N ALA A 174 -5.22 11.22 -5.72
CA ALA A 174 -4.67 10.23 -6.63
C ALA A 174 -5.52 10.03 -7.90
N ALA A 175 -6.83 10.33 -7.84
CA ALA A 175 -7.69 10.28 -9.03
C ALA A 175 -7.36 11.38 -10.06
N GLN A 176 -6.59 12.40 -9.69
CA GLN A 176 -6.32 13.59 -10.50
C GLN A 176 -4.83 13.87 -10.73
N ILE A 177 -3.91 13.08 -10.17
CA ILE A 177 -2.47 13.37 -10.22
C ILE A 177 -1.92 13.50 -11.66
N HIS A 178 -2.49 12.78 -12.63
CA HIS A 178 -2.08 12.90 -14.04
C HIS A 178 -2.33 14.29 -14.65
N ASN A 179 -3.20 15.10 -14.04
CA ASN A 179 -3.49 16.47 -14.49
C ASN A 179 -2.49 17.50 -13.92
N LEU A 180 -1.71 17.10 -12.91
CA LEU A 180 -0.79 18.00 -12.22
C LEU A 180 0.59 17.99 -12.90
N PRO A 181 1.14 19.16 -13.32
CA PRO A 181 2.45 19.23 -14.00
C PRO A 181 3.55 18.52 -13.24
N LYS A 182 3.64 18.72 -11.93
CA LYS A 182 4.65 18.10 -11.06
C LYS A 182 4.68 16.56 -11.09
N PHE A 183 3.54 15.91 -11.41
CA PHE A 183 3.49 14.45 -11.57
C PHE A 183 3.82 14.03 -13.00
N ARG A 184 3.44 14.83 -14.02
CA ARG A 184 3.72 14.50 -15.41
C ARG A 184 5.22 14.48 -15.72
N GLU A 185 6.01 15.24 -14.98
CA GLU A 185 7.47 15.27 -15.11
C GLU A 185 8.18 14.05 -14.48
N LEU A 186 7.48 13.30 -13.60
CA LEU A 186 8.08 12.17 -12.88
C LEU A 186 8.23 10.92 -13.75
N VAL A 187 7.31 10.67 -14.69
CA VAL A 187 7.28 9.53 -15.63
C VAL A 187 7.78 8.23 -14.99
N PRO A 188 7.09 7.67 -13.98
CA PRO A 188 7.58 6.51 -13.25
C PRO A 188 7.69 5.26 -14.13
N ASP A 189 8.73 4.45 -13.88
CA ASP A 189 8.93 3.15 -14.54
C ASP A 189 8.00 2.09 -13.93
N LYS A 190 7.76 2.19 -12.62
CA LYS A 190 6.90 1.27 -11.86
C LYS A 190 5.88 2.04 -11.05
N ILE A 191 4.68 1.48 -10.94
CA ILE A 191 3.64 1.96 -10.03
C ILE A 191 3.15 0.78 -9.21
N ILE A 192 3.10 0.93 -7.89
CA ILE A 192 2.53 -0.09 -7.00
C ILE A 192 1.44 0.60 -6.18
N MET A 193 0.23 0.04 -6.20
CA MET A 193 -0.90 0.72 -5.58
C MET A 193 -1.94 -0.22 -4.97
N ASN A 194 -2.50 0.23 -3.85
CA ASN A 194 -3.71 -0.28 -3.24
C ASN A 194 -4.72 0.89 -3.11
N PRO A 195 -5.49 1.20 -4.16
CA PRO A 195 -6.39 2.35 -4.16
C PRO A 195 -7.63 2.08 -3.32
N PRO A 196 -8.37 3.13 -2.88
CA PRO A 196 -9.66 2.97 -2.22
C PRO A 196 -10.66 2.31 -3.18
N PHE A 197 -11.47 1.36 -2.64
CA PHE A 197 -12.34 0.52 -3.50
C PHE A 197 -13.60 1.22 -3.99
N SER A 198 -14.17 2.23 -3.29
CA SER A 198 -15.51 2.72 -3.62
C SER A 198 -15.93 4.12 -3.15
N ARG A 199 -15.04 5.06 -2.77
CA ARG A 199 -15.49 6.42 -2.37
C ARG A 199 -14.49 7.50 -2.72
N THR A 200 -15.01 8.66 -3.12
CA THR A 200 -14.24 9.90 -3.22
C THR A 200 -14.51 10.79 -2.00
N ILE A 201 -13.49 11.58 -1.61
CA ILE A 201 -13.51 12.49 -0.46
C ILE A 201 -14.60 13.55 -0.55
N GLN A 202 -15.11 13.85 -1.74
CA GLN A 202 -15.91 15.05 -2.00
C GLN A 202 -17.43 14.88 -1.92
N THR A 203 -17.98 13.69 -1.75
CA THR A 203 -19.43 13.51 -1.78
C THR A 203 -19.95 12.74 -0.58
N LYS A 204 -20.54 13.44 0.37
CA LYS A 204 -21.27 12.85 1.51
C LYS A 204 -22.51 12.02 1.12
N ALA A 205 -22.89 11.97 -0.16
CA ALA A 205 -24.19 11.45 -0.58
C ALA A 205 -24.19 10.30 -1.60
N LYS A 206 -23.11 10.02 -2.32
CA LYS A 206 -23.09 8.92 -3.31
C LYS A 206 -21.77 8.14 -3.27
N VAL A 207 -21.90 6.81 -3.23
CA VAL A 207 -20.76 5.89 -3.39
C VAL A 207 -20.26 5.99 -4.83
N ASP A 208 -19.03 6.46 -5.03
CA ASP A 208 -18.38 6.40 -6.34
C ASP A 208 -17.79 5.01 -6.54
N VAL A 209 -18.53 4.15 -7.22
CA VAL A 209 -18.10 2.78 -7.57
C VAL A 209 -16.93 2.75 -8.54
N LEU A 210 -16.56 3.89 -9.14
CA LEU A 210 -15.42 4.03 -10.03
C LEU A 210 -14.18 4.67 -9.36
N ALA A 211 -14.23 4.93 -8.06
CA ALA A 211 -13.12 5.60 -7.37
C ALA A 211 -11.77 4.88 -7.61
N GLY A 212 -11.70 3.58 -7.34
CA GLY A 212 -10.50 2.78 -7.61
C GLY A 212 -10.07 2.80 -9.08
N SER A 213 -11.03 2.78 -10.02
CA SER A 213 -10.76 2.85 -11.45
C SER A 213 -10.19 4.20 -11.86
N LYS A 214 -10.65 5.29 -11.25
CA LYS A 214 -10.13 6.65 -11.50
C LYS A 214 -8.70 6.80 -10.98
N HIS A 215 -8.42 6.27 -9.79
CA HIS A 215 -7.06 6.21 -9.24
C HIS A 215 -6.14 5.39 -10.17
N LEU A 216 -6.58 4.20 -10.58
CA LEU A 216 -5.85 3.35 -11.51
C LEU A 216 -5.56 4.08 -12.83
N LEU A 217 -6.58 4.66 -13.46
CA LEU A 217 -6.42 5.36 -14.74
C LEU A 217 -5.49 6.58 -14.62
N SER A 218 -5.64 7.36 -13.54
CA SER A 218 -4.79 8.52 -13.29
C SER A 218 -3.33 8.12 -13.15
N SER A 219 -3.05 7.08 -12.37
CA SER A 219 -1.71 6.54 -12.19
C SER A 219 -1.15 5.93 -13.49
N TYR A 220 -1.95 5.14 -14.18
CA TYR A 220 -1.57 4.52 -15.46
C TYR A 220 -1.16 5.56 -16.53
N LYS A 221 -1.85 6.70 -16.60
CA LYS A 221 -1.48 7.78 -17.53
C LYS A 221 -0.07 8.32 -17.30
N LEU A 222 0.40 8.35 -16.04
CA LEU A 222 1.74 8.76 -15.69
C LEU A 222 2.81 7.72 -16.00
N LEU A 223 2.42 6.44 -16.06
CA LEU A 223 3.35 5.34 -16.27
C LEU A 223 4.10 5.51 -17.60
N LYS A 224 5.39 5.27 -17.59
CA LYS A 224 6.27 5.25 -18.77
C LYS A 224 5.81 4.17 -19.76
N LYS A 225 6.02 4.38 -21.07
CA LYS A 225 5.87 3.32 -22.08
C LYS A 225 6.81 2.16 -21.75
N GLY A 226 6.31 0.92 -21.78
CA GLY A 226 7.01 -0.28 -21.29
C GLY A 226 7.05 -0.40 -19.77
N GLY A 227 6.54 0.59 -19.04
CA GLY A 227 6.46 0.56 -17.59
C GLY A 227 5.41 -0.41 -17.06
N ARG A 228 5.49 -0.74 -15.76
CA ARG A 228 4.64 -1.75 -15.11
C ARG A 228 3.90 -1.18 -13.91
N LEU A 229 2.62 -1.52 -13.82
CA LEU A 229 1.74 -1.16 -12.71
C LEU A 229 1.26 -2.44 -12.02
N ILE A 230 1.44 -2.49 -10.70
CA ILE A 230 0.94 -3.55 -9.82
C ILE A 230 -0.22 -2.99 -9.01
N LEU A 231 -1.37 -3.62 -9.13
CA LEU A 231 -2.61 -3.19 -8.51
C LEU A 231 -3.11 -4.26 -7.55
N LEU A 232 -3.27 -3.91 -6.28
CA LEU A 232 -4.07 -4.65 -5.31
C LEU A 232 -5.46 -4.02 -5.26
N ILE A 233 -6.50 -4.78 -5.49
CA ILE A 233 -7.87 -4.26 -5.54
C ILE A 233 -8.89 -5.32 -5.12
N ASN A 234 -10.13 -4.92 -4.84
CA ASN A 234 -11.23 -5.84 -4.55
C ASN A 234 -11.43 -6.84 -5.70
N ALA A 235 -11.70 -8.11 -5.39
CA ALA A 235 -11.86 -9.19 -6.36
C ALA A 235 -12.99 -8.96 -7.37
N SER A 236 -13.99 -8.13 -7.03
CA SER A 236 -15.06 -7.74 -7.96
C SER A 236 -14.57 -6.89 -9.15
N PHE A 237 -13.37 -6.28 -9.05
CA PHE A 237 -12.74 -5.56 -10.14
C PHE A 237 -12.07 -6.55 -11.11
N ASN A 238 -12.85 -7.08 -12.05
CA ASN A 238 -12.42 -8.08 -13.02
C ASN A 238 -12.92 -7.76 -14.43
N LYS A 239 -12.52 -8.56 -15.42
CA LYS A 239 -13.02 -8.44 -16.81
C LYS A 239 -14.54 -8.51 -16.81
N GLY A 240 -15.19 -7.50 -17.39
CA GLY A 240 -16.65 -7.36 -17.42
C GLY A 240 -17.22 -6.50 -16.28
N SER A 241 -16.48 -6.22 -15.22
CA SER A 241 -16.94 -5.25 -14.22
C SER A 241 -16.97 -3.83 -14.80
N ARG A 242 -17.90 -3.00 -14.25
CA ARG A 242 -18.02 -1.60 -14.68
C ARG A 242 -16.71 -0.82 -14.52
N GLY A 243 -15.97 -1.07 -13.43
CA GLY A 243 -14.70 -0.42 -13.16
C GLY A 243 -13.59 -0.81 -14.14
N TYR A 244 -13.47 -2.10 -14.44
CA TYR A 244 -12.49 -2.59 -15.42
C TYR A 244 -12.83 -2.13 -16.84
N THR A 245 -14.10 -2.17 -17.23
CA THR A 245 -14.55 -1.66 -18.54
C THR A 245 -14.23 -0.18 -18.71
N PHE A 246 -14.46 0.63 -17.67
CA PHE A 246 -14.08 2.04 -17.68
C PHE A 246 -12.57 2.21 -17.88
N PHE A 247 -11.73 1.46 -17.14
CA PHE A 247 -10.28 1.51 -17.32
C PHE A 247 -9.87 1.10 -18.73
N GLN A 248 -10.37 -0.04 -19.22
CA GLN A 248 -10.03 -0.59 -20.53
C GLN A 248 -10.35 0.37 -21.69
N GLN A 249 -11.50 1.05 -21.62
CA GLN A 249 -11.91 2.03 -22.63
C GLN A 249 -11.02 3.28 -22.67
N ASN A 250 -10.44 3.67 -21.52
CA ASN A 250 -9.62 4.87 -21.38
C ASN A 250 -8.10 4.61 -21.38
N ALA A 251 -7.70 3.35 -21.43
CA ALA A 251 -6.31 2.90 -21.50
C ALA A 251 -6.16 1.77 -22.56
N PRO A 252 -6.39 2.06 -23.86
CA PRO A 252 -6.43 1.03 -24.90
C PRO A 252 -5.07 0.36 -25.14
N ASP A 253 -3.99 0.98 -24.73
CA ASP A 253 -2.61 0.50 -24.82
C ASP A 253 -2.15 -0.35 -23.62
N HIS A 254 -3.05 -0.65 -22.68
CA HIS A 254 -2.73 -1.53 -21.55
C HIS A 254 -2.59 -3.00 -22.02
N HIS A 255 -1.65 -3.69 -21.40
CA HIS A 255 -1.51 -5.14 -21.48
C HIS A 255 -1.63 -5.77 -20.10
N LEU A 256 -2.56 -6.70 -19.95
CA LEU A 256 -2.77 -7.42 -18.70
C LEU A 256 -1.85 -8.65 -18.65
N VAL A 257 -0.78 -8.56 -17.88
CA VAL A 257 0.21 -9.62 -17.67
C VAL A 257 -0.33 -10.72 -16.77
N MET A 258 -0.96 -10.31 -15.64
CA MET A 258 -1.51 -11.22 -14.64
C MET A 258 -2.79 -10.67 -14.05
N ASN A 259 -3.73 -11.54 -13.70
CA ASN A 259 -4.97 -11.21 -13.03
C ASN A 259 -5.37 -12.38 -12.12
N ALA A 260 -4.90 -12.36 -10.88
CA ALA A 260 -5.09 -13.43 -9.93
C ALA A 260 -5.78 -12.96 -8.65
N THR A 261 -6.71 -13.75 -8.11
CA THR A 261 -7.24 -13.57 -6.77
C THR A 261 -6.19 -13.99 -5.74
N ILE A 262 -6.32 -13.43 -4.54
CA ILE A 262 -5.50 -13.83 -3.41
C ILE A 262 -6.34 -14.75 -2.54
N ASP A 263 -5.79 -15.91 -2.16
CA ASP A 263 -6.45 -16.82 -1.23
C ASP A 263 -6.75 -16.11 0.10
N PRO A 264 -8.02 -16.03 0.52
CA PRO A 264 -8.41 -15.38 1.77
C PRO A 264 -7.78 -16.00 3.02
N GLU A 265 -7.46 -17.30 3.00
CA GLU A 265 -6.82 -18.00 4.12
C GLU A 265 -5.38 -17.52 4.34
N THR A 266 -4.67 -17.17 3.25
CA THR A 266 -3.31 -16.62 3.29
C THR A 266 -3.27 -15.26 4.02
N PHE A 267 -4.40 -14.53 4.13
CA PHE A 267 -4.45 -13.13 4.60
C PHE A 267 -5.42 -12.86 5.76
N LYS A 268 -5.84 -13.89 6.48
CA LYS A 268 -6.82 -13.82 7.59
C LYS A 268 -6.48 -12.82 8.71
N GLN A 269 -5.24 -12.40 8.83
CA GLN A 269 -4.76 -11.76 10.06
C GLN A 269 -5.10 -10.28 10.23
N LYS A 270 -5.66 -9.59 9.22
CA LYS A 270 -5.95 -8.13 9.31
C LYS A 270 -7.44 -7.74 9.25
N GLY A 271 -8.35 -8.66 9.58
CA GLY A 271 -9.77 -8.32 9.77
C GLY A 271 -10.52 -7.87 8.53
N THR A 272 -9.99 -8.08 7.34
CA THR A 272 -10.67 -7.83 6.08
C THR A 272 -11.14 -9.13 5.47
N HIS A 273 -12.46 -9.34 5.46
CA HIS A 273 -13.11 -10.47 4.78
C HIS A 273 -13.33 -10.18 3.28
N PHE A 274 -12.65 -9.18 2.72
CA PHE A 274 -12.81 -8.87 1.31
C PHE A 274 -11.84 -9.68 0.47
N GLU A 275 -12.39 -10.48 -0.41
CA GLU A 275 -11.60 -11.09 -1.47
C GLU A 275 -10.89 -10.00 -2.28
N THR A 276 -9.61 -10.13 -2.43
CA THR A 276 -8.75 -9.19 -3.18
C THR A 276 -8.09 -9.90 -4.34
N ARG A 277 -7.65 -9.11 -5.30
CA ARG A 277 -6.87 -9.60 -6.45
C ARG A 277 -5.66 -8.72 -6.71
N ILE A 278 -4.65 -9.34 -7.28
CA ILE A 278 -3.50 -8.64 -7.83
C ILE A 278 -3.61 -8.65 -9.36
N MET A 279 -3.46 -7.47 -9.93
CA MET A 279 -3.31 -7.31 -11.37
C MET A 279 -1.94 -6.74 -11.69
N VAL A 280 -1.26 -7.32 -12.67
CA VAL A 280 -0.03 -6.81 -13.24
C VAL A 280 -0.34 -6.28 -14.63
N ILE A 281 -0.14 -5.00 -14.84
CA ILE A 281 -0.50 -4.27 -16.07
C ILE A 281 0.75 -3.60 -16.63
N GLU A 282 0.98 -3.73 -17.93
CA GLU A 282 2.05 -3.01 -18.64
C GLU A 282 1.47 -2.01 -19.64
N LYS A 283 2.18 -0.89 -19.80
CA LYS A 283 1.80 0.15 -20.75
C LYS A 283 2.54 -0.04 -22.08
N ASN A 284 1.81 -0.43 -23.11
CA ASN A 284 2.35 -0.60 -24.46
C ASN A 284 3.70 -1.32 -24.48
N PRO A 285 3.79 -2.56 -23.96
CA PRO A 285 5.05 -3.30 -23.91
C PRO A 285 5.48 -3.74 -25.31
N GLU A 286 6.80 -3.86 -25.52
CA GLU A 286 7.35 -4.38 -26.78
C GLU A 286 7.04 -5.88 -26.95
N LYS A 287 7.11 -6.65 -25.88
CA LYS A 287 6.76 -8.07 -25.82
C LYS A 287 5.58 -8.28 -24.88
N LYS A 288 4.51 -8.87 -25.39
CA LYS A 288 3.34 -9.22 -24.57
C LYS A 288 3.54 -10.55 -23.89
N ILE A 289 3.53 -10.54 -22.56
CA ILE A 289 3.69 -11.71 -21.71
C ILE A 289 2.40 -11.95 -20.93
N HIS A 290 2.10 -13.19 -20.64
CA HIS A 290 0.97 -13.56 -19.81
C HIS A 290 1.39 -14.59 -18.76
N ILE A 291 1.02 -14.36 -17.50
CA ILE A 291 1.20 -15.30 -16.39
C ILE A 291 -0.16 -15.94 -16.11
N PRO A 292 -0.35 -17.23 -16.40
CA PRO A 292 -1.67 -17.88 -16.45
C PRO A 292 -2.16 -18.36 -15.08
N HIS A 293 -1.90 -17.62 -14.01
CA HIS A 293 -2.38 -17.98 -12.68
C HIS A 293 -3.64 -17.18 -12.35
N ALA A 294 -4.70 -17.89 -11.95
CA ALA A 294 -5.97 -17.29 -11.54
C ALA A 294 -6.04 -16.98 -10.04
N GLU A 295 -5.20 -17.63 -9.23
CA GLU A 295 -5.12 -17.50 -7.78
C GLU A 295 -3.68 -17.50 -7.30
N ILE A 296 -3.41 -16.73 -6.25
CA ILE A 296 -2.12 -16.66 -5.55
C ILE A 296 -2.31 -17.21 -4.14
N ASN A 297 -1.49 -18.20 -3.79
CA ASN A 297 -1.43 -18.79 -2.47
C ASN A 297 0.04 -19.10 -2.08
N GLU A 298 0.25 -19.62 -0.88
CA GLU A 298 1.60 -19.95 -0.38
C GLU A 298 2.32 -21.02 -1.23
N ASP A 299 1.58 -21.92 -1.88
CA ASP A 299 2.17 -23.01 -2.65
C ASP A 299 2.70 -22.55 -4.01
N ASN A 300 2.00 -21.65 -4.70
CA ASN A 300 2.33 -21.24 -6.07
C ASN A 300 3.08 -19.91 -6.18
N ILE A 301 3.17 -19.12 -5.12
CA ILE A 301 3.79 -17.78 -5.19
C ILE A 301 5.24 -17.80 -5.69
N SER A 302 6.03 -18.82 -5.30
CA SER A 302 7.41 -18.95 -5.76
C SER A 302 7.49 -19.15 -7.27
N GLU A 303 6.67 -20.04 -7.81
CA GLU A 303 6.57 -20.30 -9.26
C GLU A 303 6.13 -19.05 -10.03
N ILE A 304 5.10 -18.35 -9.54
CA ILE A 304 4.62 -17.10 -10.15
C ILE A 304 5.74 -16.07 -10.25
N LEU A 305 6.53 -15.90 -9.19
CA LEU A 305 7.63 -14.93 -9.19
C LEU A 305 8.78 -15.35 -10.09
N GLU A 306 9.07 -16.65 -10.19
CA GLU A 306 10.07 -17.18 -11.13
C GLU A 306 9.64 -16.95 -12.58
N LEU A 307 8.40 -17.28 -12.93
CA LEU A 307 7.82 -16.99 -14.25
C LEU A 307 7.85 -15.50 -14.58
N ASN A 308 7.56 -14.66 -13.58
CA ASN A 308 7.60 -13.21 -13.72
C ASN A 308 9.02 -12.70 -14.03
N ARG A 309 10.05 -13.24 -13.38
CA ARG A 309 11.45 -12.87 -13.62
C ARG A 309 11.96 -13.38 -14.96
N TYR A 310 11.71 -14.66 -15.27
CA TYR A 310 12.18 -15.30 -16.51
C TYR A 310 11.67 -14.60 -17.76
N ASN A 311 10.44 -14.17 -17.74
CA ASN A 311 9.80 -13.53 -18.89
C ASN A 311 10.23 -12.07 -19.11
N HIS A 312 10.98 -11.47 -18.19
CA HIS A 312 11.40 -10.05 -18.22
C HIS A 312 12.92 -9.84 -18.04
N GLY A 313 13.70 -10.92 -18.05
CA GLY A 313 15.17 -10.90 -18.04
C GLY A 313 15.76 -10.41 -19.36
#